data_c4a8e642f4ef576417547073cfc06e70
#
_entry.id   c4a8e642f4ef576417547073cfc06e70
#
_cell.length_a   1.000
_cell.length_b   1.000
_cell.length_c   1.000
_cell.angle_alpha   90.00
_cell.angle_beta   90.00
_cell.angle_gamma   90.00
#
_symmetry.space_group_name_H-M   'P 1'
#
loop_
_entity.id
_entity.type
_entity.pdbx_description
1 polymer ?
#
loop_
_entity_poly.entity_id
_entity_poly.type
_entity_poly.pdbx_seq_one_letter_code
_entity_poly.pdbx_strand_id
1 'polypeptide(L)'
;STYGEAWEKLSLFSYDCILLDIMLPDGNGLDLLKAFREEGKALTVIILSARNSLEDKIIGLEEGADDYLPKPFHTAELLARIKSVTRRSNGSGRNGIVYGNVKLNPDSRTVEVGGKTLTLVKKEYDILHYFLLRPGHMVDKSVLAEAVWGDDIYLADNFDFIYSQVKNLRKKLEEAGADIEIKSVYGFGYKLVTKE
;
A
#
# COMPACT_ATOMS: atom_id res chain seq x y z
N SER A 1 14.22 5.08 -15.51
CA SER A 1 14.63 3.69 -15.22
C SER A 1 14.69 2.89 -16.50
N THR A 2 15.63 1.98 -16.57
CA THR A 2 15.78 0.99 -17.65
C THR A 2 14.95 -0.26 -17.34
N TYR A 3 14.78 -1.14 -18.33
CA TYR A 3 14.14 -2.45 -18.15
C TYR A 3 14.87 -3.27 -17.08
N GLY A 4 16.22 -3.36 -17.17
CA GLY A 4 17.00 -4.12 -16.21
C GLY A 4 16.91 -3.60 -14.78
N GLU A 5 17.01 -2.28 -14.57
CA GLU A 5 16.83 -1.66 -13.25
C GLU A 5 15.40 -1.89 -12.69
N ALA A 6 14.39 -1.83 -13.55
CA ALA A 6 13.01 -2.07 -13.13
C ALA A 6 12.80 -3.53 -12.73
N TRP A 7 13.36 -4.47 -13.50
CA TRP A 7 13.35 -5.90 -13.18
C TRP A 7 13.97 -6.19 -11.82
N GLU A 8 15.18 -5.67 -11.57
CA GLU A 8 15.89 -5.85 -10.30
C GLU A 8 15.06 -5.30 -9.12
N LYS A 9 14.57 -4.05 -9.23
CA LYS A 9 13.78 -3.42 -8.17
C LYS A 9 12.49 -4.17 -7.87
N LEU A 10 11.75 -4.59 -8.89
CA LEU A 10 10.50 -5.34 -8.74
C LEU A 10 10.72 -6.78 -8.26
N SER A 11 11.93 -7.32 -8.43
CA SER A 11 12.30 -8.62 -7.87
C SER A 11 12.66 -8.54 -6.39
N LEU A 12 13.25 -7.43 -5.95
CA LEU A 12 13.75 -7.24 -4.58
C LEU A 12 12.75 -6.54 -3.65
N PHE A 13 11.90 -5.68 -4.18
CA PHE A 13 11.01 -4.83 -3.39
C PHE A 13 9.54 -5.02 -3.74
N SER A 14 8.67 -4.82 -2.77
CA SER A 14 7.21 -4.78 -2.96
C SER A 14 6.73 -3.33 -3.09
N TYR A 15 5.88 -3.07 -4.08
CA TYR A 15 5.30 -1.76 -4.34
C TYR A 15 3.78 -1.82 -4.31
N ASP A 16 3.13 -0.79 -3.78
CA ASP A 16 1.67 -0.69 -3.75
C ASP A 16 1.08 -0.37 -5.14
N CYS A 17 1.85 0.34 -5.97
CA CYS A 17 1.49 0.68 -7.34
C CYS A 17 2.74 0.98 -8.17
N ILE A 18 2.75 0.52 -9.40
CA ILE A 18 3.84 0.74 -10.36
C ILE A 18 3.32 1.65 -11.47
N LEU A 19 4.06 2.72 -11.74
CA LEU A 19 3.84 3.56 -12.92
C LEU A 19 4.82 3.10 -14.00
N LEU A 20 4.31 2.47 -15.04
CA LEU A 20 5.09 1.83 -16.07
C LEU A 20 4.99 2.59 -17.40
N ASP A 21 6.11 3.13 -17.88
CA ASP A 21 6.17 3.64 -19.24
C ASP A 21 6.34 2.47 -20.23
N ILE A 22 5.61 2.49 -21.34
CA ILE A 22 5.79 1.50 -22.41
C ILE A 22 7.17 1.64 -23.04
N MET A 23 7.62 2.88 -23.25
CA MET A 23 8.91 3.15 -23.90
C MET A 23 10.01 3.26 -22.84
N LEU A 24 10.73 2.18 -22.61
CA LEU A 24 11.94 2.18 -21.80
C LEU A 24 13.17 2.34 -22.70
N PRO A 25 14.27 2.93 -22.19
CA PRO A 25 15.49 3.16 -23.01
C PRO A 25 16.11 1.88 -23.60
N ASP A 26 15.92 0.74 -22.95
CA ASP A 26 16.52 -0.55 -23.24
C ASP A 26 15.50 -1.67 -23.48
N GLY A 27 14.21 -1.35 -23.62
CA GLY A 27 13.18 -2.36 -23.82
C GLY A 27 11.76 -1.83 -23.87
N ASN A 28 10.80 -2.77 -23.85
CA ASN A 28 9.38 -2.47 -23.85
C ASN A 28 8.78 -2.74 -22.47
N GLY A 29 8.09 -1.76 -21.88
CA GLY A 29 7.44 -1.92 -20.57
C GLY A 29 6.35 -2.99 -20.55
N LEU A 30 5.67 -3.25 -21.67
CA LEU A 30 4.68 -4.33 -21.75
C LEU A 30 5.31 -5.71 -21.61
N ASP A 31 6.51 -5.93 -22.17
CA ASP A 31 7.23 -7.19 -22.01
C ASP A 31 7.63 -7.41 -20.55
N LEU A 32 8.00 -6.34 -19.85
CA LEU A 32 8.28 -6.37 -18.43
C LEU A 32 7.03 -6.78 -17.62
N LEU A 33 5.87 -6.16 -17.91
CA LEU A 33 4.61 -6.47 -17.25
C LEU A 33 4.23 -7.94 -17.46
N LYS A 34 4.30 -8.42 -18.69
CA LYS A 34 3.98 -9.79 -19.07
C LYS A 34 4.85 -10.80 -18.32
N ALA A 35 6.17 -10.59 -18.29
CA ALA A 35 7.10 -11.45 -17.58
C ALA A 35 6.78 -11.56 -16.08
N PHE A 36 6.40 -10.45 -15.42
CA PHE A 36 5.99 -10.48 -14.02
C PHE A 36 4.64 -11.17 -13.80
N ARG A 37 3.69 -11.05 -14.74
CA ARG A 37 2.41 -11.78 -14.66
C ARG A 37 2.61 -13.28 -14.83
N GLU A 38 3.51 -13.71 -15.72
CA GLU A 38 3.90 -15.11 -15.89
C GLU A 38 4.56 -15.70 -14.64
N GLU A 39 5.31 -14.90 -13.87
CA GLU A 39 5.84 -15.29 -12.55
C GLU A 39 4.77 -15.32 -11.43
N GLY A 40 3.53 -15.01 -11.72
CA GLY A 40 2.43 -15.00 -10.76
C GLY A 40 2.46 -13.84 -9.77
N LYS A 41 3.22 -12.78 -10.04
CA LYS A 41 3.31 -11.61 -9.15
C LYS A 41 2.07 -10.73 -9.28
N ALA A 42 1.38 -10.54 -8.17
CA ALA A 42 0.21 -9.65 -8.06
C ALA A 42 0.65 -8.19 -7.94
N LEU A 43 1.09 -7.58 -9.05
CA LEU A 43 1.48 -6.18 -9.11
C LEU A 43 0.31 -5.30 -9.54
N THR A 44 0.12 -4.14 -8.87
CA THR A 44 -0.80 -3.10 -9.33
C THR A 44 -0.05 -2.16 -10.27
N VAL A 45 -0.46 -2.11 -11.54
CA VAL A 45 0.27 -1.39 -12.60
C VAL A 45 -0.63 -0.42 -13.33
N ILE A 46 -0.19 0.85 -13.42
CA ILE A 46 -0.76 1.86 -14.32
C ILE A 46 0.22 2.10 -15.45
N ILE A 47 -0.19 1.87 -16.68
CA ILE A 47 0.61 2.18 -17.86
C ILE A 47 0.55 3.69 -18.14
N LEU A 48 1.72 4.30 -18.34
CA LEU A 48 1.88 5.67 -18.81
C LEU A 48 2.42 5.64 -20.24
N SER A 49 1.70 6.20 -21.23
CA SER A 49 2.15 6.11 -22.62
C SER A 49 1.82 7.36 -23.44
N ALA A 50 2.71 7.70 -24.37
CA ALA A 50 2.43 8.69 -25.41
C ALA A 50 1.49 8.14 -26.51
N ARG A 51 1.29 6.83 -26.57
CA ARG A 51 0.36 6.19 -27.49
C ARG A 51 -1.05 6.36 -26.96
N ASN A 52 -1.96 6.84 -27.81
CA ASN A 52 -3.34 7.19 -27.40
C ASN A 52 -4.40 6.48 -28.24
N SER A 53 -4.01 5.48 -29.06
CA SER A 53 -4.98 4.70 -29.83
C SER A 53 -5.81 3.81 -28.90
N LEU A 54 -7.01 3.47 -29.34
CA LEU A 54 -7.87 2.54 -28.62
C LEU A 54 -7.23 1.15 -28.52
N GLU A 55 -6.57 0.73 -29.61
CA GLU A 55 -5.88 -0.54 -29.69
C GLU A 55 -4.75 -0.65 -28.66
N ASP A 56 -3.91 0.37 -28.54
CA ASP A 56 -2.81 0.38 -27.54
C ASP A 56 -3.33 0.27 -26.10
N LYS A 57 -4.47 0.92 -25.81
CA LYS A 57 -5.10 0.84 -24.48
C LYS A 57 -5.64 -0.57 -24.20
N ILE A 58 -6.29 -1.19 -25.20
CA ILE A 58 -6.83 -2.55 -25.08
C ILE A 58 -5.68 -3.52 -24.83
N ILE A 59 -4.62 -3.49 -25.64
CA ILE A 59 -3.44 -4.36 -25.49
C ILE A 59 -2.83 -4.20 -24.07
N GLY A 60 -2.63 -2.97 -23.60
CA GLY A 60 -2.07 -2.74 -22.28
C GLY A 60 -2.89 -3.33 -21.14
N LEU A 61 -4.22 -3.25 -21.23
CA LEU A 61 -5.13 -3.81 -20.24
C LEU A 61 -5.22 -5.35 -20.34
N GLU A 62 -5.22 -5.91 -21.55
CA GLU A 62 -5.22 -7.37 -21.78
C GLU A 62 -3.94 -8.03 -21.27
N GLU A 63 -2.77 -7.36 -21.38
CA GLU A 63 -1.50 -7.81 -20.78
C GLU A 63 -1.47 -7.70 -19.25
N GLY A 64 -2.57 -7.28 -18.65
CA GLY A 64 -2.76 -7.32 -17.20
C GLY A 64 -2.45 -6.02 -16.44
N ALA A 65 -2.41 -4.86 -17.11
CA ALA A 65 -2.41 -3.58 -16.42
C ALA A 65 -3.75 -3.31 -15.74
N ASP A 66 -3.72 -2.65 -14.58
CA ASP A 66 -4.91 -2.27 -13.82
C ASP A 66 -5.56 -0.99 -14.32
N ASP A 67 -4.77 -0.11 -14.98
CA ASP A 67 -5.25 1.11 -15.64
C ASP A 67 -4.24 1.58 -16.69
N TYR A 68 -4.69 2.52 -17.55
CA TYR A 68 -3.91 3.11 -18.64
C TYR A 68 -4.12 4.63 -18.65
N LEU A 69 -3.04 5.40 -18.63
CA LEU A 69 -3.08 6.87 -18.63
C LEU A 69 -2.23 7.44 -19.77
N PRO A 70 -2.86 8.04 -20.80
CA PRO A 70 -2.13 8.65 -21.90
C PRO A 70 -1.41 9.93 -21.45
N LYS A 71 -0.23 10.18 -22.03
CA LYS A 71 0.52 11.43 -21.90
C LYS A 71 0.07 12.42 -23.01
N PRO A 72 -0.03 13.73 -22.70
CA PRO A 72 0.17 14.38 -21.39
C PRO A 72 -1.03 14.20 -20.46
N PHE A 73 -0.79 14.12 -19.15
CA PHE A 73 -1.82 13.98 -18.13
C PHE A 73 -1.66 15.01 -17.00
N HIS A 74 -2.75 15.31 -16.31
CA HIS A 74 -2.69 16.12 -15.10
C HIS A 74 -2.34 15.28 -13.88
N THR A 75 -1.49 15.83 -12.98
CA THR A 75 -1.10 15.14 -11.74
C THR A 75 -2.31 14.74 -10.89
N ALA A 76 -3.35 15.55 -10.86
CA ALA A 76 -4.60 15.24 -10.15
C ALA A 76 -5.29 13.97 -10.71
N GLU A 77 -5.27 13.79 -12.04
CA GLU A 77 -5.80 12.57 -12.68
C GLU A 77 -4.98 11.35 -12.31
N LEU A 78 -3.65 11.43 -12.41
CA LEU A 78 -2.76 10.34 -12.00
C LEU A 78 -3.00 9.93 -10.55
N LEU A 79 -3.08 10.89 -9.62
CA LEU A 79 -3.35 10.61 -8.20
C LEU A 79 -4.71 9.95 -7.97
N ALA A 80 -5.75 10.37 -8.70
CA ALA A 80 -7.07 9.76 -8.62
C ALA A 80 -7.06 8.30 -9.10
N ARG A 81 -6.32 8.01 -10.18
CA ARG A 81 -6.16 6.65 -10.73
C ARG A 81 -5.34 5.76 -9.79
N ILE A 82 -4.21 6.23 -9.26
CA ILE A 82 -3.43 5.50 -8.24
C ILE A 82 -4.34 5.11 -7.08
N LYS A 83 -5.08 6.06 -6.49
CA LYS A 83 -6.03 5.78 -5.40
C LYS A 83 -7.09 4.74 -5.80
N SER A 84 -7.58 4.78 -7.04
CA SER A 84 -8.60 3.85 -7.52
C SER A 84 -8.08 2.42 -7.66
N VAL A 85 -6.89 2.23 -8.27
CA VAL A 85 -6.33 0.89 -8.50
C VAL A 85 -5.80 0.28 -7.21
N THR A 86 -5.11 1.05 -6.35
CA THR A 86 -4.62 0.55 -5.05
C THR A 86 -5.75 0.17 -4.10
N ARG A 87 -6.88 0.88 -4.12
CA ARG A 87 -8.08 0.49 -3.38
C ARG A 87 -8.63 -0.87 -3.85
N ARG A 88 -8.58 -1.16 -5.14
CA ARG A 88 -9.03 -2.45 -5.71
C ARG A 88 -8.10 -3.60 -5.34
N SER A 89 -6.79 -3.41 -5.47
CA SER A 89 -5.78 -4.44 -5.19
C SER A 89 -5.70 -4.82 -3.70
N ASN A 90 -5.89 -3.85 -2.81
CA ASN A 90 -5.85 -4.09 -1.36
C ASN A 90 -7.13 -4.73 -0.80
N GLY A 91 -7.99 -5.30 -1.64
CA GLY A 91 -9.25 -5.90 -1.20
C GLY A 91 -10.23 -4.88 -0.60
N SER A 92 -9.91 -3.59 -0.68
CA SER A 92 -10.74 -2.49 -0.18
C SER A 92 -11.87 -2.15 -1.17
N GLY A 93 -12.58 -3.19 -1.67
CA GLY A 93 -13.88 -2.98 -2.26
C GLY A 93 -14.80 -2.27 -1.27
N ARG A 94 -16.05 -2.00 -1.60
CA ARG A 94 -17.06 -1.32 -0.72
C ARG A 94 -17.14 -1.85 0.72
N ASN A 95 -16.41 -2.93 1.07
CA ASN A 95 -16.45 -3.61 2.37
C ASN A 95 -15.29 -3.26 3.32
N GLY A 96 -14.29 -2.44 2.92
CA GLY A 96 -13.14 -2.11 3.78
C GLY A 96 -12.05 -3.18 3.82
N ILE A 97 -10.96 -2.90 4.57
CA ILE A 97 -9.84 -3.81 4.79
C ILE A 97 -10.17 -4.68 6.00
N VAL A 98 -10.07 -6.00 5.84
CA VAL A 98 -10.34 -6.97 6.92
C VAL A 98 -9.09 -7.80 7.20
N TYR A 99 -8.71 -7.89 8.47
CA TYR A 99 -7.66 -8.81 8.94
C TYR A 99 -8.02 -9.30 10.35
N GLY A 100 -8.15 -10.61 10.49
CA GLY A 100 -8.77 -11.20 11.67
C GLY A 100 -10.20 -10.72 11.85
N ASN A 101 -10.58 -10.36 13.07
CA ASN A 101 -11.88 -9.77 13.40
C ASN A 101 -11.91 -8.24 13.32
N VAL A 102 -10.84 -7.62 12.81
CA VAL A 102 -10.74 -6.16 12.64
C VAL A 102 -11.08 -5.77 11.21
N LYS A 103 -12.00 -4.82 11.07
CA LYS A 103 -12.43 -4.22 9.81
C LYS A 103 -12.18 -2.72 9.83
N LEU A 104 -11.44 -2.21 8.85
CA LEU A 104 -11.17 -0.78 8.67
C LEU A 104 -11.76 -0.31 7.34
N ASN A 105 -12.60 0.73 7.39
CA ASN A 105 -13.14 1.36 6.21
C ASN A 105 -12.38 2.68 5.94
N PRO A 106 -11.58 2.76 4.85
CA PRO A 106 -10.80 3.96 4.55
C PRO A 106 -11.65 5.17 4.13
N ASP A 107 -12.81 4.93 3.51
CA ASP A 107 -13.67 6.00 2.99
C ASP A 107 -14.37 6.74 4.13
N SER A 108 -14.92 6.00 5.10
CA SER A 108 -15.57 6.56 6.30
C SER A 108 -14.60 6.79 7.47
N ARG A 109 -13.35 6.31 7.37
CA ARG A 109 -12.36 6.30 8.45
C ARG A 109 -12.86 5.64 9.74
N THR A 110 -13.65 4.60 9.60
CA THR A 110 -14.16 3.82 10.73
C THR A 110 -13.38 2.53 10.91
N VAL A 111 -13.29 2.08 12.16
CA VAL A 111 -12.71 0.79 12.55
C VAL A 111 -13.72 0.03 13.36
N GLU A 112 -13.88 -1.25 13.07
CA GLU A 112 -14.71 -2.18 13.80
C GLU A 112 -13.89 -3.37 14.26
N VAL A 113 -14.16 -3.87 15.45
CA VAL A 113 -13.59 -5.10 16.02
C VAL A 113 -14.75 -6.02 16.43
N GLY A 114 -14.87 -7.18 15.79
CA GLY A 114 -16.00 -8.08 16.05
C GLY A 114 -17.37 -7.44 15.84
N GLY A 115 -17.48 -6.52 14.86
CA GLY A 115 -18.71 -5.79 14.55
C GLY A 115 -19.02 -4.60 15.47
N LYS A 116 -18.14 -4.28 16.43
CA LYS A 116 -18.29 -3.10 17.31
C LYS A 116 -17.32 -2.00 16.89
N THR A 117 -17.79 -0.77 16.83
CA THR A 117 -16.96 0.39 16.45
C THR A 117 -15.87 0.63 17.48
N LEU A 118 -14.62 0.76 17.01
CA LEU A 118 -13.45 1.15 17.78
C LEU A 118 -13.08 2.59 17.49
N THR A 119 -13.07 3.45 18.53
CA THR A 119 -12.69 4.85 18.39
C THR A 119 -11.19 5.03 18.52
N LEU A 120 -10.56 5.47 17.43
CA LEU A 120 -9.13 5.77 17.37
C LEU A 120 -8.90 7.26 17.12
N VAL A 121 -7.82 7.81 17.66
CA VAL A 121 -7.33 9.13 17.24
C VAL A 121 -6.61 9.00 15.89
N LYS A 122 -6.48 10.12 15.17
CA LYS A 122 -5.96 10.12 13.78
C LYS A 122 -4.68 9.29 13.62
N LYS A 123 -3.68 9.46 14.49
CA LYS A 123 -2.39 8.75 14.37
C LYS A 123 -2.50 7.25 14.65
N GLU A 124 -3.33 6.86 15.61
CA GLU A 124 -3.62 5.43 15.87
C GLU A 124 -4.32 4.79 14.66
N TYR A 125 -5.26 5.50 14.04
CA TYR A 125 -5.93 5.07 12.82
C TYR A 125 -4.93 4.92 11.66
N ASP A 126 -4.08 5.93 11.43
CA ASP A 126 -3.10 5.93 10.35
C ASP A 126 -2.09 4.78 10.53
N ILE A 127 -1.64 4.50 11.76
CA ILE A 127 -0.78 3.36 12.10
C ILE A 127 -1.49 2.03 11.81
N LEU A 128 -2.72 1.86 12.29
CA LEU A 128 -3.48 0.63 12.05
C LEU A 128 -3.74 0.40 10.57
N HIS A 129 -4.14 1.45 9.85
CA HIS A 129 -4.35 1.40 8.40
C HIS A 129 -3.07 0.98 7.65
N TYR A 130 -1.92 1.54 8.02
CA TYR A 130 -0.63 1.20 7.44
C TYR A 130 -0.30 -0.29 7.60
N PHE A 131 -0.52 -0.85 8.80
CA PHE A 131 -0.28 -2.26 9.08
C PHE A 131 -1.28 -3.20 8.42
N LEU A 132 -2.55 -2.83 8.36
CA LEU A 132 -3.59 -3.64 7.73
C LEU A 132 -3.41 -3.78 6.21
N LEU A 133 -2.72 -2.84 5.57
CA LEU A 133 -2.31 -2.95 4.17
C LEU A 133 -1.13 -3.92 3.98
N ARG A 134 -0.38 -4.25 5.05
CA ARG A 134 0.86 -5.04 5.02
C ARG A 134 0.89 -6.09 6.14
N PRO A 135 -0.15 -6.94 6.27
CA PRO A 135 -0.21 -7.91 7.36
C PRO A 135 0.98 -8.88 7.27
N GLY A 136 1.58 -9.16 8.41
CA GLY A 136 2.72 -10.06 8.48
C GLY A 136 4.07 -9.47 8.05
N HIS A 137 4.11 -8.29 7.43
CA HIS A 137 5.36 -7.63 7.05
C HIS A 137 5.98 -6.88 8.23
N MET A 138 7.31 -6.93 8.27
CA MET A 138 8.07 -6.14 9.23
C MET A 138 8.20 -4.70 8.73
N VAL A 139 7.95 -3.74 9.62
CA VAL A 139 8.00 -2.32 9.34
C VAL A 139 9.00 -1.67 10.28
N ASP A 140 10.05 -1.06 9.71
CA ASP A 140 11.01 -0.28 10.47
C ASP A 140 10.35 0.96 11.08
N LYS A 141 10.87 1.42 12.24
CA LYS A 141 10.33 2.57 12.96
C LYS A 141 10.41 3.86 12.16
N SER A 142 11.49 4.07 11.42
CA SER A 142 11.69 5.25 10.59
C SER A 142 10.70 5.26 9.42
N VAL A 143 10.48 4.11 8.79
CA VAL A 143 9.51 3.94 7.70
C VAL A 143 8.08 4.17 8.19
N LEU A 144 7.73 3.63 9.36
CA LEU A 144 6.40 3.88 9.96
C LEU A 144 6.22 5.36 10.32
N ALA A 145 7.27 5.98 10.86
CA ALA A 145 7.26 7.39 11.21
C ALA A 145 7.03 8.27 9.97
N GLU A 146 7.80 8.05 8.91
CA GLU A 146 7.67 8.78 7.66
C GLU A 146 6.27 8.61 7.05
N ALA A 147 5.75 7.38 7.01
CA ALA A 147 4.45 7.08 6.46
C ALA A 147 3.28 7.75 7.21
N VAL A 148 3.38 7.89 8.53
CA VAL A 148 2.29 8.39 9.38
C VAL A 148 2.41 9.88 9.73
N TRP A 149 3.64 10.42 9.81
CA TRP A 149 3.90 11.82 10.19
C TRP A 149 4.41 12.67 9.03
N GLY A 150 4.92 12.05 7.94
CA GLY A 150 5.44 12.78 6.78
C GLY A 150 6.63 13.67 7.15
N ASP A 151 6.68 14.87 6.58
CA ASP A 151 7.78 15.82 6.78
C ASP A 151 7.90 16.35 8.21
N ASP A 152 6.87 16.17 9.06
CA ASP A 152 6.92 16.58 10.49
C ASP A 152 7.96 15.79 11.31
N ILE A 153 8.51 14.70 10.77
CA ILE A 153 9.52 13.85 11.41
C ILE A 153 10.85 14.56 11.65
N TYR A 154 11.24 15.46 10.78
CA TYR A 154 12.54 16.17 10.87
C TYR A 154 12.69 17.05 12.10
N LEU A 155 11.61 17.26 12.87
CA LEU A 155 11.57 18.01 14.11
C LEU A 155 11.67 17.13 15.37
N ALA A 156 11.73 15.80 15.23
CA ALA A 156 11.70 14.88 16.35
C ALA A 156 13.10 14.27 16.61
N ASP A 157 13.70 14.58 17.75
CA ASP A 157 15.02 14.05 18.19
C ASP A 157 14.98 12.55 18.51
N ASN A 158 13.77 11.93 18.64
CA ASN A 158 13.61 10.51 18.95
C ASN A 158 12.26 9.96 18.45
N PHE A 159 12.07 8.63 18.55
CA PHE A 159 10.85 7.93 18.15
C PHE A 159 9.86 7.69 19.31
N ASP A 160 9.93 8.39 20.42
CA ASP A 160 9.10 8.15 21.62
C ASP A 160 7.61 8.39 21.33
N PHE A 161 7.31 9.32 20.43
CA PHE A 161 5.94 9.57 19.98
C PHE A 161 5.30 8.35 19.28
N ILE A 162 6.10 7.56 18.51
CA ILE A 162 5.63 6.33 17.88
C ILE A 162 5.32 5.29 18.95
N TYR A 163 6.23 5.11 19.92
CA TYR A 163 6.02 4.17 21.02
C TYR A 163 4.73 4.44 21.77
N SER A 164 4.46 5.71 22.06
CA SER A 164 3.25 6.14 22.76
C SER A 164 1.99 5.81 21.95
N GLN A 165 1.97 6.10 20.65
CA GLN A 165 0.81 5.81 19.78
C GLN A 165 0.62 4.30 19.58
N VAL A 166 1.68 3.55 19.34
CA VAL A 166 1.61 2.08 19.21
C VAL A 166 1.13 1.43 20.51
N LYS A 167 1.62 1.90 21.67
CA LYS A 167 1.17 1.43 22.99
C LYS A 167 -0.33 1.67 23.20
N ASN A 168 -0.80 2.88 22.90
CA ASN A 168 -2.22 3.23 23.03
C ASN A 168 -3.09 2.41 22.07
N LEU A 169 -2.67 2.25 20.82
CA LEU A 169 -3.36 1.42 19.83
C LEU A 169 -3.45 -0.04 20.28
N ARG A 170 -2.35 -0.62 20.78
CA ARG A 170 -2.35 -2.00 21.32
C ARG A 170 -3.38 -2.17 22.43
N LYS A 171 -3.38 -1.25 23.39
CA LYS A 171 -4.33 -1.26 24.51
C LYS A 171 -5.78 -1.23 24.01
N LYS A 172 -6.10 -0.34 23.07
CA LYS A 172 -7.45 -0.22 22.50
C LYS A 172 -7.86 -1.47 21.72
N LEU A 173 -6.96 -2.06 20.92
CA LEU A 173 -7.23 -3.31 20.21
C LEU A 173 -7.48 -4.47 21.19
N GLU A 174 -6.71 -4.56 22.26
CA GLU A 174 -6.87 -5.58 23.31
C GLU A 174 -8.21 -5.42 24.06
N GLU A 175 -8.53 -4.21 24.51
CA GLU A 175 -9.79 -3.89 25.19
C GLU A 175 -11.02 -4.14 24.31
N ALA A 176 -10.89 -3.96 23.00
CA ALA A 176 -11.93 -4.25 22.01
C ALA A 176 -12.05 -5.75 21.67
N GLY A 177 -11.15 -6.60 22.16
CA GLY A 177 -11.14 -8.03 21.86
C GLY A 177 -10.65 -8.36 20.44
N ALA A 178 -9.70 -7.57 19.90
CA ALA A 178 -9.10 -7.86 18.61
C ALA A 178 -8.27 -9.16 18.68
N ASP A 179 -8.42 -10.00 17.64
CA ASP A 179 -7.62 -11.22 17.44
C ASP A 179 -6.29 -10.96 16.70
N ILE A 180 -5.96 -9.69 16.51
CA ILE A 180 -4.70 -9.23 15.94
C ILE A 180 -3.89 -8.47 16.99
N GLU A 181 -2.56 -8.44 16.80
CA GLU A 181 -1.66 -7.67 17.64
C GLU A 181 -0.49 -7.06 16.84
N ILE A 182 0.02 -5.92 17.29
CA ILE A 182 1.22 -5.32 16.76
C ILE A 182 2.39 -5.78 17.62
N LYS A 183 3.20 -6.74 17.15
CA LYS A 183 4.41 -7.23 17.87
C LYS A 183 5.58 -6.28 17.64
N SER A 184 6.39 -6.03 18.69
CA SER A 184 7.70 -5.41 18.55
C SER A 184 8.72 -6.48 18.14
N VAL A 185 9.55 -6.16 17.16
CA VAL A 185 10.70 -6.97 16.75
C VAL A 185 11.95 -6.21 17.16
N TYR A 186 12.68 -6.79 18.14
CA TYR A 186 13.84 -6.13 18.73
C TYR A 186 14.89 -5.77 17.66
N GLY A 187 15.35 -4.52 17.67
CA GLY A 187 16.31 -4.00 16.70
C GLY A 187 15.77 -3.63 15.32
N PHE A 188 14.53 -4.03 14.98
CA PHE A 188 13.98 -3.85 13.63
C PHE A 188 12.73 -2.96 13.55
N GLY A 189 11.78 -3.09 14.48
CA GLY A 189 10.55 -2.30 14.41
C GLY A 189 9.31 -3.04 14.87
N TYR A 190 8.26 -3.05 14.04
CA TYR A 190 6.96 -3.62 14.37
C TYR A 190 6.42 -4.54 13.27
N LYS A 191 5.52 -5.44 13.65
CA LYS A 191 4.83 -6.36 12.75
C LYS A 191 3.40 -6.59 13.23
N LEU A 192 2.42 -6.53 12.31
CA LEU A 192 1.03 -6.94 12.61
C LEU A 192 0.87 -8.44 12.38
N VAL A 193 0.33 -9.13 13.35
CA VAL A 193 0.06 -10.59 13.30
C VAL A 193 -1.30 -10.91 13.92
N THR A 194 -1.84 -12.09 13.60
CA THR A 194 -2.95 -12.68 14.36
C THR A 194 -2.43 -13.22 15.68
N LYS A 195 -3.25 -13.12 16.73
CA LYS A 195 -3.01 -13.83 18.01
C LYS A 195 -3.20 -15.33 17.78
N GLU A 196 -2.33 -16.12 18.34
CA GLU A 196 -2.46 -17.58 18.40
C GLU A 196 -3.51 -18.00 19.45
#